data_4a06cd348c1d9f35a4a9bfd0bbd0b8a6
#
_entry.id   4a06cd348c1d9f35a4a9bfd0bbd0b8a6
#
_cell.length_a   1.000
_cell.length_b   1.000
_cell.length_c   1.000
_cell.angle_alpha   90.00
_cell.angle_beta   90.00
_cell.angle_gamma   90.00
#
_symmetry.space_group_name_H-M   'P 1'
#
loop_
_entity.id
_entity.type
_entity.pdbx_description
1 polymer ?
#
loop_
_entity_poly.entity_id
_entity_poly.type
_entity_poly.pdbx_seq_one_letter_code
_entity_poly.pdbx_strand_id
1 'polypeptide(L)'
;MPLAHIDIIVTGLVLSVIAGSYFMRRRGQLKGVRGPKADSFLLGVEYQLQLEDYAAELRLKWTEEYGPTYKIPGCFGQNILVTSDPRAAYHVLHEHVINYPPTNDFRHLFGLLFGESAIMVYGNDHKRHRRVLSPAFSITHMKSFTPLFQHHVTQLIAQWNATMKKGAETWDVIPWLHKVTLDIIGQSSFNYNFQALKDKPNELTEALRDFERSGASFSRVQTLKEAITRYGPQSIAAIQARCFPAPIEKAAAKYFKLASERAKEMLEGSGLAQDDPQYKTELTGKEKDVLSVLVKANRAEHPQKQLTEHEVLSQVALLIQAGHHTTGYTLSWILYELARHPEDQQKVYDEIRRVRENVSGALTAEDYDHLGNGWLGFCVLKELKKTN
;
A
#
# COMPACT_ATOMS: atom_id res chain seq x y z
N MET A 1 -27.94 -42.70 -19.23
CA MET A 1 -27.80 -41.81 -18.01
C MET A 1 -26.80 -42.30 -16.96
N PRO A 2 -26.48 -43.57 -16.74
CA PRO A 2 -25.48 -43.95 -15.67
C PRO A 2 -24.02 -43.65 -16.02
N LEU A 3 -23.61 -43.60 -17.28
CA LEU A 3 -22.22 -43.35 -17.71
C LEU A 3 -21.72 -41.96 -17.37
N ALA A 4 -22.56 -40.91 -17.51
CA ALA A 4 -22.19 -39.52 -17.23
C ALA A 4 -21.89 -39.26 -15.73
N HIS A 5 -22.57 -39.98 -14.83
CA HIS A 5 -22.30 -39.88 -13.38
C HIS A 5 -20.99 -40.55 -12.96
N ILE A 6 -20.60 -41.64 -13.65
CA ILE A 6 -19.36 -42.34 -13.41
C ILE A 6 -18.17 -41.45 -13.83
N ASP A 7 -18.28 -40.78 -14.98
CA ASP A 7 -17.23 -39.86 -15.47
C ASP A 7 -17.03 -38.66 -14.53
N ILE A 8 -18.12 -38.12 -13.96
CA ILE A 8 -18.04 -37.01 -12.99
C ILE A 8 -17.36 -37.46 -11.69
N ILE A 9 -17.68 -38.66 -11.19
CA ILE A 9 -17.08 -39.20 -9.96
C ILE A 9 -15.60 -39.52 -10.18
N VAL A 10 -15.25 -40.14 -11.30
CA VAL A 10 -13.87 -40.47 -11.67
C VAL A 10 -13.04 -39.19 -11.85
N THR A 11 -13.59 -38.19 -12.54
CA THR A 11 -12.93 -36.89 -12.70
C THR A 11 -12.72 -36.18 -11.36
N GLY A 12 -13.71 -36.20 -10.47
CA GLY A 12 -13.61 -35.67 -9.11
C GLY A 12 -12.55 -36.38 -8.26
N LEU A 13 -12.48 -37.71 -8.34
CA LEU A 13 -11.44 -38.52 -7.67
C LEU A 13 -10.03 -38.20 -8.21
N VAL A 14 -9.86 -38.15 -9.53
CA VAL A 14 -8.58 -37.81 -10.15
C VAL A 14 -8.13 -36.39 -9.76
N LEU A 15 -9.02 -35.42 -9.79
CA LEU A 15 -8.73 -34.05 -9.36
C LEU A 15 -8.36 -33.99 -7.86
N SER A 16 -9.03 -34.80 -7.02
CA SER A 16 -8.74 -34.89 -5.58
C SER A 16 -7.36 -35.52 -5.33
N VAL A 17 -6.98 -36.55 -6.10
CA VAL A 17 -5.65 -37.19 -6.01
C VAL A 17 -4.56 -36.24 -6.50
N ILE A 18 -4.79 -35.53 -7.60
CA ILE A 18 -3.85 -34.53 -8.11
C ILE A 18 -3.65 -33.40 -7.10
N ALA A 19 -4.74 -32.85 -6.57
CA ALA A 19 -4.69 -31.83 -5.54
C ALA A 19 -3.99 -32.35 -4.26
N GLY A 20 -4.35 -33.54 -3.80
CA GLY A 20 -3.70 -34.18 -2.65
C GLY A 20 -2.20 -34.39 -2.85
N SER A 21 -1.78 -34.87 -4.04
CA SER A 21 -0.37 -35.06 -4.39
C SER A 21 0.38 -33.72 -4.45
N TYR A 22 -0.23 -32.68 -5.01
CA TYR A 22 0.33 -31.33 -5.08
C TYR A 22 0.53 -30.74 -3.68
N PHE A 23 -0.44 -30.87 -2.80
CA PHE A 23 -0.36 -30.41 -1.41
C PHE A 23 0.66 -31.23 -0.60
N MET A 24 0.73 -32.56 -0.77
CA MET A 24 1.70 -33.41 -0.09
C MET A 24 3.16 -33.13 -0.51
N ARG A 25 3.42 -32.85 -1.78
CA ARG A 25 4.78 -32.48 -2.26
C ARG A 25 5.31 -31.22 -1.61
N ARG A 26 4.45 -30.22 -1.33
CA ARG A 26 4.85 -28.97 -0.68
C ARG A 26 5.09 -29.11 0.83
N ARG A 27 4.49 -30.11 1.50
CA ARG A 27 4.66 -30.38 2.94
C ARG A 27 6.07 -30.80 3.36
N GLY A 28 6.85 -31.35 2.45
CA GLY A 28 8.21 -31.84 2.73
C GLY A 28 9.25 -30.74 2.91
N GLN A 29 8.96 -29.52 2.45
CA GLN A 29 9.84 -28.37 2.61
C GLN A 29 9.80 -27.89 4.07
N LEU A 30 10.93 -27.52 4.64
CA LEU A 30 11.06 -27.02 6.02
C LEU A 30 10.90 -28.07 7.14
N LYS A 31 11.17 -29.38 6.90
CA LYS A 31 11.06 -30.45 7.93
C LYS A 31 11.91 -30.18 9.17
N GLY A 32 13.10 -29.59 9.02
CA GLY A 32 14.04 -29.30 10.11
C GLY A 32 13.79 -27.98 10.85
N VAL A 33 12.87 -27.13 10.37
CA VAL A 33 12.61 -25.81 10.98
C VAL A 33 11.59 -25.95 12.11
N ARG A 34 11.88 -25.38 13.28
CA ARG A 34 10.99 -25.35 14.44
C ARG A 34 9.84 -24.37 14.22
N GLY A 35 8.76 -24.50 15.01
CA GLY A 35 7.66 -23.56 14.99
C GLY A 35 6.41 -24.08 15.71
N PRO A 36 5.35 -23.26 15.85
CA PRO A 36 4.13 -23.64 16.53
C PRO A 36 3.39 -24.79 15.83
N LYS A 37 2.53 -25.44 16.57
CA LYS A 37 1.58 -26.43 16.04
C LYS A 37 0.28 -25.74 15.68
N ALA A 38 -0.41 -26.23 14.64
CA ALA A 38 -1.75 -25.77 14.31
C ALA A 38 -2.81 -26.62 14.98
N ASP A 39 -3.88 -25.98 15.42
CA ASP A 39 -5.06 -26.65 15.94
C ASP A 39 -5.96 -27.17 14.81
N SER A 40 -5.84 -26.61 13.63
CA SER A 40 -6.62 -26.95 12.45
C SER A 40 -5.75 -27.26 11.24
N PHE A 41 -6.00 -28.37 10.58
CA PHE A 41 -5.40 -28.68 9.29
C PHE A 41 -5.86 -27.74 8.16
N LEU A 42 -7.15 -27.38 8.18
CA LEU A 42 -7.76 -26.55 7.13
C LEU A 42 -7.30 -25.10 7.19
N LEU A 43 -7.22 -24.53 8.39
CA LEU A 43 -6.95 -23.10 8.60
C LEU A 43 -5.50 -22.81 9.01
N GLY A 44 -4.77 -23.84 9.48
CA GLY A 44 -3.46 -23.62 10.07
C GLY A 44 -3.56 -22.63 11.24
N VAL A 45 -2.64 -21.68 11.30
CA VAL A 45 -2.67 -20.51 12.19
C VAL A 45 -3.08 -19.23 11.46
N GLU A 46 -3.34 -19.27 10.13
CA GLU A 46 -3.57 -18.08 9.33
C GLU A 46 -4.81 -17.30 9.78
N TYR A 47 -5.92 -18.01 10.10
CA TYR A 47 -7.11 -17.36 10.61
C TYR A 47 -6.88 -16.73 11.99
N GLN A 48 -6.10 -17.38 12.86
CA GLN A 48 -5.75 -16.87 14.18
C GLN A 48 -4.93 -15.57 14.07
N LEU A 49 -3.99 -15.49 13.13
CA LEU A 49 -3.19 -14.29 12.87
C LEU A 49 -4.03 -13.09 12.37
N GLN A 50 -5.19 -13.35 11.77
CA GLN A 50 -6.13 -12.30 11.34
C GLN A 50 -7.00 -11.77 12.49
N LEU A 51 -7.11 -12.51 13.59
CA LEU A 51 -7.93 -12.16 14.75
C LEU A 51 -7.13 -11.54 15.91
N GLU A 52 -5.84 -11.28 15.73
CA GLU A 52 -5.02 -10.65 16.77
C GLU A 52 -5.53 -9.24 17.10
N ASP A 53 -5.73 -8.96 18.38
CA ASP A 53 -6.10 -7.62 18.86
C ASP A 53 -4.93 -6.62 18.70
N TYR A 54 -3.70 -7.13 18.87
CA TYR A 54 -2.47 -6.39 18.66
C TYR A 54 -1.67 -6.99 17.51
N ALA A 55 -1.38 -6.17 16.50
CA ALA A 55 -0.63 -6.61 15.33
C ALA A 55 0.71 -7.24 15.71
N ALA A 56 0.95 -8.44 15.20
CA ALA A 56 2.19 -9.20 15.39
C ALA A 56 2.43 -9.79 16.80
N GLU A 57 1.49 -9.77 17.74
CA GLU A 57 1.66 -10.32 19.09
C GLU A 57 2.11 -11.79 19.06
N LEU A 58 1.41 -12.65 18.32
CA LEU A 58 1.78 -14.06 18.17
C LEU A 58 3.14 -14.24 17.47
N ARG A 59 3.44 -13.39 16.50
CA ARG A 59 4.72 -13.46 15.78
C ARG A 59 5.89 -13.07 16.69
N LEU A 60 5.73 -12.06 17.52
CA LEU A 60 6.72 -11.69 18.54
C LEU A 60 6.94 -12.82 19.52
N LYS A 61 5.86 -13.37 20.09
CA LYS A 61 5.92 -14.54 20.98
C LYS A 61 6.66 -15.72 20.33
N TRP A 62 6.35 -16.05 19.09
CA TRP A 62 7.02 -17.14 18.38
C TRP A 62 8.47 -16.83 18.04
N THR A 63 8.81 -15.56 17.80
CA THR A 63 10.21 -15.13 17.59
C THR A 63 11.02 -15.33 18.88
N GLU A 64 10.45 -15.03 20.05
CA GLU A 64 11.08 -15.29 21.34
C GLU A 64 11.24 -16.79 21.62
N GLU A 65 10.23 -17.61 21.27
CA GLU A 65 10.21 -19.05 21.57
C GLU A 65 11.10 -19.86 20.59
N TYR A 66 11.06 -19.57 19.30
CA TYR A 66 11.71 -20.36 18.24
C TYR A 66 12.93 -19.71 17.62
N GLY A 67 13.19 -18.43 17.92
CA GLY A 67 14.27 -17.63 17.34
C GLY A 67 13.81 -16.84 16.10
N PRO A 68 14.74 -16.11 15.45
CA PRO A 68 14.43 -15.17 14.37
C PRO A 68 13.93 -15.85 13.08
N THR A 69 14.07 -17.17 12.96
CA THR A 69 13.61 -17.92 11.79
C THR A 69 12.89 -19.19 12.24
N TYR A 70 11.61 -19.25 11.94
CA TYR A 70 10.73 -20.36 12.27
C TYR A 70 9.70 -20.61 11.17
N LYS A 71 8.99 -21.72 11.25
CA LYS A 71 7.86 -21.97 10.33
C LYS A 71 6.54 -21.90 11.08
N ILE A 72 5.51 -21.46 10.39
CA ILE A 72 4.13 -21.54 10.85
C ILE A 72 3.33 -22.47 9.94
N PRO A 73 2.38 -23.25 10.49
CA PRO A 73 1.47 -24.05 9.69
C PRO A 73 0.42 -23.14 9.05
N GLY A 74 0.41 -23.08 7.72
CA GLY A 74 -0.61 -22.42 6.93
C GLY A 74 -1.82 -23.31 6.66
N CYS A 75 -2.77 -22.80 5.89
CA CYS A 75 -3.95 -23.54 5.46
C CYS A 75 -3.57 -24.81 4.69
N PHE A 76 -4.40 -25.83 4.79
CA PHE A 76 -4.21 -27.15 4.16
C PHE A 76 -2.90 -27.83 4.55
N GLY A 77 -2.36 -27.49 5.74
CA GLY A 77 -1.10 -28.03 6.25
C GLY A 77 0.14 -27.61 5.47
N GLN A 78 0.09 -26.49 4.75
CA GLN A 78 1.27 -25.88 4.15
C GLN A 78 2.18 -25.31 5.24
N ASN A 79 3.48 -25.18 4.93
CA ASN A 79 4.43 -24.53 5.81
C ASN A 79 4.80 -23.15 5.25
N ILE A 80 4.73 -22.14 6.10
CA ILE A 80 5.14 -20.78 5.79
C ILE A 80 6.39 -20.48 6.62
N LEU A 81 7.48 -20.10 5.97
CA LEU A 81 8.70 -19.65 6.65
C LEU A 81 8.53 -18.20 7.07
N VAL A 82 8.77 -17.93 8.33
CA VAL A 82 8.84 -16.57 8.89
C VAL A 82 10.28 -16.31 9.30
N THR A 83 10.82 -15.16 8.89
CA THR A 83 12.16 -14.77 9.29
C THR A 83 12.24 -13.28 9.55
N SER A 84 12.90 -12.91 10.66
CA SER A 84 13.33 -11.55 10.99
C SER A 84 14.86 -11.38 10.87
N ASP A 85 15.57 -12.39 10.36
CA ASP A 85 17.01 -12.30 10.12
C ASP A 85 17.29 -11.29 8.99
N PRO A 86 18.06 -10.20 9.24
CA PRO A 86 18.36 -9.20 8.24
C PRO A 86 19.11 -9.75 7.02
N ARG A 87 19.94 -10.78 7.19
CA ARG A 87 20.66 -11.42 6.07
C ARG A 87 19.71 -12.20 5.17
N ALA A 88 18.77 -12.95 5.76
CA ALA A 88 17.74 -13.65 5.01
C ALA A 88 16.83 -12.66 4.28
N ALA A 89 16.43 -11.57 4.94
CA ALA A 89 15.63 -10.51 4.32
C ALA A 89 16.37 -9.87 3.14
N TYR A 90 17.66 -9.54 3.30
CA TYR A 90 18.49 -8.99 2.22
C TYR A 90 18.60 -9.96 1.04
N HIS A 91 18.86 -11.25 1.30
CA HIS A 91 18.91 -12.29 0.27
C HIS A 91 17.62 -12.37 -0.56
N VAL A 92 16.46 -12.38 0.12
CA VAL A 92 15.16 -12.47 -0.55
C VAL A 92 14.80 -11.19 -1.31
N LEU A 93 15.00 -10.02 -0.69
CA LEU A 93 14.49 -8.74 -1.18
C LEU A 93 15.43 -8.02 -2.15
N HIS A 94 16.74 -8.35 -2.16
CA HIS A 94 17.74 -7.68 -2.98
C HIS A 94 18.47 -8.62 -3.94
N GLU A 95 19.03 -9.73 -3.44
CA GLU A 95 19.87 -10.59 -4.29
C GLU A 95 19.06 -11.49 -5.21
N HIS A 96 17.97 -12.05 -4.70
CA HIS A 96 17.22 -13.11 -5.40
C HIS A 96 15.71 -12.80 -5.52
N VAL A 97 15.33 -11.54 -5.61
CA VAL A 97 13.93 -11.09 -5.66
C VAL A 97 13.09 -11.82 -6.74
N ILE A 98 13.71 -12.19 -7.86
CA ILE A 98 13.02 -12.91 -8.95
C ILE A 98 12.61 -14.32 -8.52
N ASN A 99 13.37 -14.95 -7.61
CA ASN A 99 13.12 -16.32 -7.14
C ASN A 99 12.02 -16.35 -6.05
N TYR A 100 11.66 -15.20 -5.50
CA TYR A 100 10.67 -15.06 -4.43
C TYR A 100 9.50 -14.14 -4.83
N PRO A 101 8.72 -14.52 -5.86
CA PRO A 101 7.59 -13.71 -6.29
C PRO A 101 6.53 -13.68 -5.18
N PRO A 102 5.73 -12.60 -5.10
CA PRO A 102 4.57 -12.56 -4.23
C PRO A 102 3.59 -13.70 -4.52
N THR A 103 2.83 -14.05 -3.49
CA THR A 103 1.85 -15.14 -3.57
C THR A 103 0.71 -14.82 -4.55
N ASN A 104 0.05 -15.86 -5.07
CA ASN A 104 -1.01 -15.68 -6.07
C ASN A 104 -2.21 -14.91 -5.54
N ASP A 105 -2.58 -15.07 -4.28
CA ASP A 105 -3.65 -14.31 -3.61
C ASP A 105 -3.30 -12.82 -3.50
N PHE A 106 -2.07 -12.49 -3.15
CA PHE A 106 -1.58 -11.10 -3.17
C PHE A 106 -1.67 -10.52 -4.59
N ARG A 107 -1.13 -11.22 -5.57
CA ARG A 107 -1.14 -10.78 -6.97
C ARG A 107 -2.56 -10.61 -7.51
N HIS A 108 -3.48 -11.49 -7.13
CA HIS A 108 -4.88 -11.42 -7.52
C HIS A 108 -5.54 -10.18 -6.94
N LEU A 109 -5.54 -10.01 -5.61
CA LEU A 109 -6.22 -8.89 -4.94
C LEU A 109 -5.64 -7.54 -5.33
N PHE A 110 -4.32 -7.40 -5.27
CA PHE A 110 -3.66 -6.13 -5.60
C PHE A 110 -3.65 -5.84 -7.11
N GLY A 111 -3.74 -6.88 -7.96
CA GLY A 111 -3.98 -6.71 -9.39
C GLY A 111 -5.36 -6.13 -9.68
N LEU A 112 -6.39 -6.54 -8.93
CA LEU A 112 -7.73 -5.93 -9.01
C LEU A 112 -7.75 -4.48 -8.51
N LEU A 113 -6.90 -4.15 -7.52
CA LEU A 113 -6.86 -2.84 -6.90
C LEU A 113 -6.03 -1.82 -7.70
N PHE A 114 -4.91 -2.25 -8.28
CA PHE A 114 -3.89 -1.37 -8.87
C PHE A 114 -3.55 -1.66 -10.34
N GLY A 115 -4.22 -2.63 -10.96
CA GLY A 115 -3.91 -3.02 -12.33
C GLY A 115 -2.44 -3.39 -12.54
N GLU A 116 -1.88 -3.00 -13.68
CA GLU A 116 -0.47 -3.24 -14.05
C GLU A 116 0.45 -2.10 -13.57
N SER A 117 0.37 -1.74 -12.30
CA SER A 117 1.21 -0.70 -11.70
C SER A 117 2.60 -1.20 -11.31
N ALA A 118 3.49 -0.28 -10.94
CA ALA A 118 4.87 -0.57 -10.56
C ALA A 118 5.01 -1.60 -9.42
N ILE A 119 4.04 -1.70 -8.51
CA ILE A 119 4.04 -2.68 -7.42
C ILE A 119 3.64 -4.09 -7.89
N MET A 120 2.99 -4.20 -9.05
CA MET A 120 2.45 -5.46 -9.57
C MET A 120 3.32 -6.13 -10.62
N VAL A 121 4.24 -5.38 -11.24
CA VAL A 121 5.14 -5.87 -12.29
C VAL A 121 6.52 -6.22 -11.73
N TYR A 122 7.26 -7.11 -12.43
CA TYR A 122 8.54 -7.66 -11.97
C TYR A 122 9.62 -7.57 -13.03
N GLY A 123 10.86 -7.74 -12.59
CA GLY A 123 12.01 -7.86 -13.48
C GLY A 123 12.19 -6.62 -14.36
N ASN A 124 12.22 -6.82 -15.67
CA ASN A 124 12.44 -5.74 -16.63
C ASN A 124 11.26 -4.77 -16.72
N ASP A 125 10.03 -5.24 -16.55
CA ASP A 125 8.85 -4.37 -16.52
C ASP A 125 8.87 -3.47 -15.28
N HIS A 126 9.22 -3.98 -14.11
CA HIS A 126 9.42 -3.14 -12.93
C HIS A 126 10.50 -2.08 -13.15
N LYS A 127 11.64 -2.46 -13.77
CA LYS A 127 12.70 -1.48 -14.11
C LYS A 127 12.20 -0.40 -15.08
N ARG A 128 11.36 -0.77 -16.04
CA ARG A 128 10.72 0.16 -17.00
C ARG A 128 9.80 1.15 -16.28
N HIS A 129 8.91 0.66 -15.42
CA HIS A 129 8.01 1.49 -14.60
C HIS A 129 8.80 2.44 -13.68
N ARG A 130 9.79 1.92 -12.96
CA ARG A 130 10.63 2.74 -12.05
C ARG A 130 11.38 3.84 -12.77
N ARG A 131 11.87 3.60 -13.99
CA ARG A 131 12.56 4.61 -14.79
C ARG A 131 11.64 5.78 -15.13
N VAL A 132 10.40 5.50 -15.52
CA VAL A 132 9.40 6.52 -15.87
C VAL A 132 8.92 7.28 -14.64
N LEU A 133 8.75 6.58 -13.48
CA LEU A 133 8.28 7.20 -12.24
C LEU A 133 9.35 8.03 -11.51
N SER A 134 10.63 7.61 -11.55
CA SER A 134 11.69 8.18 -10.70
C SER A 134 11.87 9.70 -10.83
N PRO A 135 11.77 10.34 -12.01
CA PRO A 135 11.88 11.78 -12.12
C PRO A 135 10.84 12.55 -11.31
N ALA A 136 9.61 12.03 -11.25
CA ALA A 136 8.51 12.64 -10.50
C ALA A 136 8.73 12.62 -8.98
N PHE A 137 9.60 11.72 -8.48
CA PHE A 137 9.96 11.58 -7.07
C PHE A 137 11.37 12.08 -6.74
N SER A 138 11.95 12.93 -7.60
CA SER A 138 13.23 13.55 -7.29
C SER A 138 13.12 14.49 -6.08
N ILE A 139 14.20 14.61 -5.30
CA ILE A 139 14.25 15.48 -4.11
C ILE A 139 13.84 16.92 -4.47
N THR A 140 14.37 17.46 -5.57
CA THR A 140 14.05 18.81 -6.04
C THR A 140 12.56 18.97 -6.34
N HIS A 141 11.94 17.98 -7.01
CA HIS A 141 10.51 18.01 -7.30
C HIS A 141 9.68 17.89 -6.02
N MET A 142 10.05 16.99 -5.10
CA MET A 142 9.35 16.85 -3.80
C MET A 142 9.42 18.15 -2.97
N LYS A 143 10.57 18.82 -2.93
CA LYS A 143 10.73 20.10 -2.24
C LYS A 143 9.82 21.20 -2.81
N SER A 144 9.51 21.17 -4.10
CA SER A 144 8.62 22.17 -4.73
C SER A 144 7.18 22.11 -4.19
N PHE A 145 6.77 21.00 -3.56
CA PHE A 145 5.45 20.86 -2.94
C PHE A 145 5.35 21.44 -1.52
N THR A 146 6.44 21.94 -0.94
CA THR A 146 6.43 22.51 0.42
C THR A 146 5.32 23.55 0.64
N PRO A 147 5.09 24.54 -0.24
CA PRO A 147 4.01 25.51 -0.07
C PRO A 147 2.61 24.86 -0.09
N LEU A 148 2.43 23.84 -0.92
CA LEU A 148 1.18 23.07 -0.99
C LEU A 148 0.92 22.32 0.30
N PHE A 149 1.93 21.66 0.86
CA PHE A 149 1.81 20.95 2.13
C PHE A 149 1.45 21.89 3.26
N GLN A 150 2.11 23.05 3.35
CA GLN A 150 1.82 24.08 4.34
C GLN A 150 0.38 24.60 4.23
N HIS A 151 -0.10 24.83 3.00
CA HIS A 151 -1.48 25.25 2.78
C HIS A 151 -2.50 24.27 3.36
N HIS A 152 -2.37 22.96 3.06
CA HIS A 152 -3.29 21.96 3.57
C HIS A 152 -3.16 21.73 5.08
N VAL A 153 -1.95 21.76 5.61
CA VAL A 153 -1.72 21.68 7.07
C VAL A 153 -2.34 22.87 7.79
N THR A 154 -2.25 24.08 7.24
CA THR A 154 -2.90 25.26 7.80
C THR A 154 -4.43 25.10 7.82
N GLN A 155 -5.02 24.53 6.77
CA GLN A 155 -6.46 24.22 6.74
C GLN A 155 -6.83 23.18 7.81
N LEU A 156 -6.04 22.12 7.99
CA LEU A 156 -6.24 21.13 9.04
C LEU A 156 -6.22 21.76 10.43
N ILE A 157 -5.21 22.59 10.73
CA ILE A 157 -5.09 23.29 12.00
C ILE A 157 -6.29 24.20 12.25
N ALA A 158 -6.77 24.91 11.23
CA ALA A 158 -7.96 25.75 11.34
C ALA A 158 -9.22 24.93 11.70
N GLN A 159 -9.39 23.73 11.12
CA GLN A 159 -10.50 22.84 11.45
C GLN A 159 -10.38 22.30 12.89
N TRP A 160 -9.19 21.89 13.31
CA TRP A 160 -8.96 21.44 14.69
C TRP A 160 -9.24 22.57 15.70
N ASN A 161 -8.76 23.78 15.44
CA ASN A 161 -9.06 24.95 16.27
C ASN A 161 -10.57 25.23 16.36
N ALA A 162 -11.30 25.09 15.25
CA ALA A 162 -12.75 25.25 15.24
C ALA A 162 -13.46 24.14 16.06
N THR A 163 -12.96 22.93 16.05
CA THR A 163 -13.47 21.79 16.83
C THR A 163 -13.25 22.02 18.33
N MET A 164 -12.06 22.47 18.74
CA MET A 164 -11.77 22.86 20.14
C MET A 164 -12.65 23.98 20.64
N LYS A 165 -12.85 25.01 19.82
CA LYS A 165 -13.73 26.15 20.20
C LYS A 165 -15.20 25.74 20.42
N LYS A 166 -15.64 24.63 19.83
CA LYS A 166 -16.98 24.05 20.05
C LYS A 166 -17.08 23.21 21.33
N GLY A 167 -16.00 23.14 22.13
CA GLY A 167 -15.96 22.45 23.41
C GLY A 167 -15.57 20.97 23.33
N ALA A 168 -15.02 20.50 22.19
CA ALA A 168 -14.49 19.16 22.11
C ALA A 168 -13.16 19.09 22.89
N GLU A 169 -13.12 18.23 23.92
CA GLU A 169 -11.91 17.96 24.70
C GLU A 169 -11.03 16.90 24.06
N THR A 170 -11.66 15.92 23.41
CA THR A 170 -11.01 14.82 22.73
C THR A 170 -11.67 14.52 21.39
N TRP A 171 -10.87 14.13 20.38
CA TRP A 171 -11.37 13.64 19.09
C TRP A 171 -10.37 12.69 18.44
N ASP A 172 -10.88 11.83 17.55
CA ASP A 172 -10.05 10.94 16.75
C ASP A 172 -9.33 11.75 15.66
N VAL A 173 -7.99 11.74 15.69
CA VAL A 173 -7.13 12.45 14.71
C VAL A 173 -6.95 11.71 13.41
N ILE A 174 -7.07 10.36 13.41
CA ILE A 174 -6.78 9.51 12.24
C ILE A 174 -7.60 9.90 11.01
N PRO A 175 -8.95 10.07 11.10
CA PRO A 175 -9.74 10.48 9.95
C PRO A 175 -9.32 11.85 9.37
N TRP A 176 -8.89 12.77 10.22
CA TRP A 176 -8.43 14.09 9.79
C TRP A 176 -7.09 14.02 9.04
N LEU A 177 -6.17 13.18 9.53
CA LEU A 177 -4.89 12.98 8.89
C LEU A 177 -5.05 12.27 7.54
N HIS A 178 -5.97 11.32 7.42
CA HIS A 178 -6.31 10.71 6.14
C HIS A 178 -6.93 11.72 5.15
N LYS A 179 -7.81 12.61 5.62
CA LYS A 179 -8.40 13.66 4.77
C LYS A 179 -7.35 14.62 4.24
N VAL A 180 -6.46 15.13 5.10
CA VAL A 180 -5.43 16.08 4.67
C VAL A 180 -4.43 15.44 3.71
N THR A 181 -4.01 14.21 3.98
CA THR A 181 -3.07 13.49 3.10
C THR A 181 -3.70 13.12 1.75
N LEU A 182 -5.02 12.86 1.71
CA LEU A 182 -5.75 12.67 0.46
C LEU A 182 -5.84 13.97 -0.36
N ASP A 183 -6.13 15.10 0.26
CA ASP A 183 -6.14 16.40 -0.42
C ASP A 183 -4.74 16.77 -0.93
N ILE A 184 -3.70 16.48 -0.14
CA ILE A 184 -2.28 16.68 -0.54
C ILE A 184 -1.92 15.81 -1.75
N ILE A 185 -2.16 14.49 -1.70
CA ILE A 185 -1.80 13.60 -2.82
C ILE A 185 -2.60 13.94 -4.09
N GLY A 186 -3.87 14.28 -3.94
CA GLY A 186 -4.71 14.69 -5.06
C GLY A 186 -4.13 15.90 -5.77
N GLN A 187 -3.77 16.92 -5.02
CA GLN A 187 -3.31 18.18 -5.61
C GLN A 187 -1.85 18.11 -6.07
N SER A 188 -0.95 17.47 -5.30
CA SER A 188 0.46 17.33 -5.67
C SER A 188 0.68 16.37 -6.83
N SER A 189 -0.09 15.29 -6.89
CA SER A 189 0.14 14.25 -7.88
C SER A 189 -0.68 14.40 -9.15
N PHE A 190 -1.86 15.04 -9.08
CA PHE A 190 -2.84 15.01 -10.17
C PHE A 190 -3.47 16.38 -10.43
N ASN A 191 -3.06 17.42 -9.72
CA ASN A 191 -3.73 18.73 -9.72
C ASN A 191 -5.26 18.61 -9.48
N TYR A 192 -5.66 17.60 -8.71
CA TYR A 192 -7.06 17.29 -8.40
C TYR A 192 -7.38 17.59 -6.94
N ASN A 193 -8.47 18.32 -6.70
CA ASN A 193 -8.89 18.71 -5.36
C ASN A 193 -10.03 17.81 -4.85
N PHE A 194 -9.71 16.83 -4.01
CA PHE A 194 -10.72 15.96 -3.37
C PHE A 194 -11.64 16.70 -2.42
N GLN A 195 -11.19 17.79 -1.81
CA GLN A 195 -11.90 18.54 -0.78
C GLN A 195 -12.34 17.66 0.42
N ALA A 196 -11.49 16.68 0.75
CA ALA A 196 -11.76 15.71 1.79
C ALA A 196 -11.84 16.36 3.19
N LEU A 197 -11.04 17.40 3.45
CA LEU A 197 -11.14 18.21 4.67
C LEU A 197 -12.48 18.96 4.81
N LYS A 198 -13.19 19.20 3.72
CA LYS A 198 -14.49 19.85 3.69
C LYS A 198 -15.66 18.85 3.68
N ASP A 199 -15.39 17.58 3.87
CA ASP A 199 -16.36 16.48 3.85
C ASP A 199 -17.25 16.44 2.58
N LYS A 200 -16.72 16.88 1.44
CA LYS A 200 -17.48 16.76 0.19
C LYS A 200 -17.56 15.29 -0.25
N PRO A 201 -18.75 14.82 -0.57
CA PRO A 201 -18.94 13.46 -1.11
C PRO A 201 -18.09 13.25 -2.36
N ASN A 202 -17.40 12.12 -2.44
CA ASN A 202 -16.60 11.74 -3.59
C ASN A 202 -16.63 10.22 -3.74
N GLU A 203 -17.12 9.76 -4.90
CA GLU A 203 -17.30 8.33 -5.18
C GLU A 203 -16.02 7.51 -5.07
N LEU A 204 -14.88 8.10 -5.47
CA LEU A 204 -13.59 7.44 -5.35
C LEU A 204 -13.18 7.25 -3.88
N THR A 205 -13.43 8.26 -3.05
CA THR A 205 -13.18 8.19 -1.59
C THR A 205 -14.09 7.14 -0.93
N GLU A 206 -15.35 7.05 -1.35
CA GLU A 206 -16.28 6.05 -0.85
C GLU A 206 -15.86 4.63 -1.27
N ALA A 207 -15.47 4.43 -2.53
CA ALA A 207 -14.97 3.14 -3.00
C ALA A 207 -13.72 2.69 -2.23
N LEU A 208 -12.87 3.63 -1.87
CA LEU A 208 -11.68 3.37 -1.08
C LEU A 208 -12.05 2.93 0.35
N ARG A 209 -12.97 3.63 1.00
CA ARG A 209 -13.50 3.25 2.32
C ARG A 209 -14.20 1.88 2.29
N ASP A 210 -14.94 1.57 1.21
CA ASP A 210 -15.55 0.26 1.02
C ASP A 210 -14.51 -0.85 0.93
N PHE A 211 -13.39 -0.61 0.24
CA PHE A 211 -12.28 -1.53 0.18
C PHE A 211 -11.67 -1.78 1.58
N GLU A 212 -11.41 -0.73 2.34
CA GLU A 212 -10.85 -0.82 3.69
C GLU A 212 -11.77 -1.57 4.66
N ARG A 213 -13.05 -1.22 4.67
CA ARG A 213 -14.05 -1.90 5.51
C ARG A 213 -14.17 -3.38 5.15
N SER A 214 -14.10 -3.69 3.86
CA SER A 214 -14.15 -5.09 3.38
C SER A 214 -12.89 -5.85 3.77
N GLY A 215 -11.73 -5.19 3.83
CA GLY A 215 -10.46 -5.75 4.29
C GLY A 215 -10.41 -6.02 5.79
N ALA A 216 -11.17 -5.28 6.58
CA ALA A 216 -11.29 -5.49 8.03
C ALA A 216 -12.26 -6.62 8.42
N SER A 217 -12.97 -7.19 7.47
CA SER A 217 -13.95 -8.27 7.71
C SER A 217 -13.29 -9.64 7.56
N PHE A 218 -12.80 -10.21 8.64
CA PHE A 218 -12.18 -11.54 8.66
C PHE A 218 -13.21 -12.64 8.87
N SER A 219 -13.14 -13.70 8.08
CA SER A 219 -13.96 -14.90 8.28
C SER A 219 -13.19 -16.16 7.86
N ARG A 220 -13.53 -17.31 8.48
CA ARG A 220 -12.95 -18.60 8.11
C ARG A 220 -13.12 -18.92 6.64
N VAL A 221 -14.27 -18.55 6.04
CA VAL A 221 -14.55 -18.75 4.62
C VAL A 221 -13.63 -17.90 3.76
N GLN A 222 -13.40 -16.63 4.15
CA GLN A 222 -12.48 -15.74 3.44
C GLN A 222 -11.04 -16.27 3.48
N THR A 223 -10.56 -16.69 4.67
CA THR A 223 -9.22 -17.30 4.82
C THR A 223 -9.05 -18.54 3.93
N LEU A 224 -10.08 -19.40 3.85
CA LEU A 224 -10.02 -20.57 2.95
C LEU A 224 -10.04 -20.18 1.48
N LYS A 225 -10.79 -19.18 1.07
CA LYS A 225 -10.77 -18.66 -0.31
C LYS A 225 -9.41 -18.12 -0.70
N GLU A 226 -8.79 -17.32 0.16
CA GLU A 226 -7.43 -16.81 -0.04
C GLU A 226 -6.41 -17.95 -0.15
N ALA A 227 -6.54 -18.96 0.71
CA ALA A 227 -5.68 -20.14 0.65
C ALA A 227 -5.86 -20.97 -0.64
N ILE A 228 -7.09 -21.10 -1.15
CA ILE A 228 -7.35 -21.74 -2.44
C ILE A 228 -6.69 -20.94 -3.59
N THR A 229 -6.79 -19.62 -3.57
CA THR A 229 -6.14 -18.76 -4.55
C THR A 229 -4.62 -18.83 -4.46
N ARG A 230 -4.06 -18.92 -3.24
CA ARG A 230 -2.62 -18.98 -2.96
C ARG A 230 -2.01 -20.31 -3.37
N TYR A 231 -2.63 -21.41 -2.99
CA TYR A 231 -2.05 -22.75 -3.06
C TYR A 231 -2.68 -23.66 -4.13
N GLY A 232 -3.88 -23.32 -4.56
CA GLY A 232 -4.65 -24.12 -5.52
C GLY A 232 -4.18 -23.98 -6.97
N PRO A 233 -4.68 -24.84 -7.85
CA PRO A 233 -4.54 -24.67 -9.29
C PRO A 233 -5.14 -23.36 -9.79
N GLN A 234 -4.45 -22.70 -10.71
CA GLN A 234 -4.92 -21.39 -11.24
C GLN A 234 -6.34 -21.45 -11.84
N SER A 235 -6.71 -22.58 -12.46
CA SER A 235 -8.07 -22.79 -12.99
C SER A 235 -9.15 -22.73 -11.91
N ILE A 236 -8.90 -23.33 -10.75
CA ILE A 236 -9.84 -23.31 -9.62
C ILE A 236 -9.92 -21.89 -9.04
N ALA A 237 -8.78 -21.24 -8.86
CA ALA A 237 -8.72 -19.86 -8.39
C ALA A 237 -9.48 -18.90 -9.33
N ALA A 238 -9.34 -19.07 -10.66
CA ALA A 238 -10.05 -18.28 -11.66
C ALA A 238 -11.58 -18.50 -11.63
N ILE A 239 -12.03 -19.74 -11.49
CA ILE A 239 -13.45 -20.08 -11.34
C ILE A 239 -14.00 -19.45 -10.05
N GLN A 240 -13.28 -19.57 -8.93
CA GLN A 240 -13.65 -18.98 -7.65
C GLN A 240 -13.81 -17.47 -7.74
N ALA A 241 -12.81 -16.77 -8.29
CA ALA A 241 -12.81 -15.33 -8.46
C ALA A 241 -13.99 -14.85 -9.34
N ARG A 242 -14.31 -15.59 -10.40
CA ARG A 242 -15.39 -15.25 -11.33
C ARG A 242 -16.78 -15.54 -10.76
N CYS A 243 -16.98 -16.71 -10.14
CA CYS A 243 -18.31 -17.16 -9.70
C CYS A 243 -18.66 -16.70 -8.28
N PHE A 244 -17.65 -16.55 -7.41
CA PHE A 244 -17.83 -16.25 -5.99
C PHE A 244 -16.87 -15.17 -5.50
N PRO A 245 -16.80 -13.97 -6.13
CA PRO A 245 -15.87 -12.92 -5.71
C PRO A 245 -16.18 -12.49 -4.28
N ALA A 246 -15.12 -12.31 -3.49
CA ALA A 246 -15.21 -11.80 -2.13
C ALA A 246 -15.63 -10.32 -2.10
N PRO A 247 -16.21 -9.81 -1.01
CA PRO A 247 -16.55 -8.39 -0.88
C PRO A 247 -15.35 -7.47 -1.14
N ILE A 248 -14.17 -7.82 -0.62
CA ILE A 248 -12.93 -7.07 -0.83
C ILE A 248 -12.50 -7.03 -2.30
N GLU A 249 -12.67 -8.13 -3.05
CA GLU A 249 -12.33 -8.20 -4.48
C GLU A 249 -13.26 -7.29 -5.31
N LYS A 250 -14.56 -7.28 -4.98
CA LYS A 250 -15.52 -6.36 -5.62
C LYS A 250 -15.21 -4.91 -5.34
N ALA A 251 -14.87 -4.59 -4.10
CA ALA A 251 -14.50 -3.24 -3.69
C ALA A 251 -13.19 -2.79 -4.35
N ALA A 252 -12.18 -3.67 -4.44
CA ALA A 252 -10.94 -3.41 -5.15
C ALA A 252 -11.17 -3.09 -6.64
N ALA A 253 -11.96 -3.93 -7.33
CA ALA A 253 -12.29 -3.71 -8.74
C ALA A 253 -13.10 -2.42 -8.97
N LYS A 254 -14.05 -2.09 -8.07
CA LYS A 254 -14.81 -0.83 -8.10
C LYS A 254 -13.87 0.37 -7.95
N TYR A 255 -12.96 0.32 -6.98
CA TYR A 255 -11.97 1.38 -6.76
C TYR A 255 -11.10 1.60 -8.00
N PHE A 256 -10.52 0.52 -8.56
CA PHE A 256 -9.66 0.62 -9.74
C PHE A 256 -10.40 1.22 -10.94
N LYS A 257 -11.64 0.82 -11.16
CA LYS A 257 -12.49 1.37 -12.23
C LYS A 257 -12.66 2.89 -12.07
N LEU A 258 -13.09 3.35 -10.89
CA LEU A 258 -13.30 4.77 -10.62
C LEU A 258 -11.99 5.57 -10.66
N ALA A 259 -10.90 5.01 -10.14
CA ALA A 259 -9.58 5.64 -10.19
C ALA A 259 -9.08 5.78 -11.64
N SER A 260 -9.30 4.77 -12.49
CA SER A 260 -8.94 4.80 -13.91
C SER A 260 -9.78 5.78 -14.71
N GLU A 261 -11.09 5.86 -14.45
CA GLU A 261 -11.99 6.83 -15.08
C GLU A 261 -11.56 8.26 -14.71
N ARG A 262 -11.28 8.50 -13.42
CA ARG A 262 -10.82 9.80 -12.96
C ARG A 262 -9.44 10.15 -13.53
N ALA A 263 -8.53 9.18 -13.63
CA ALA A 263 -7.22 9.38 -14.26
C ALA A 263 -7.32 9.77 -15.73
N LYS A 264 -8.26 9.20 -16.48
CA LYS A 264 -8.54 9.61 -17.87
C LYS A 264 -9.00 11.05 -17.95
N GLU A 265 -9.95 11.45 -17.13
CA GLU A 265 -10.43 12.85 -17.07
C GLU A 265 -9.29 13.83 -16.76
N MET A 266 -8.39 13.46 -15.83
CA MET A 266 -7.22 14.27 -15.50
C MET A 266 -6.25 14.39 -16.68
N LEU A 267 -6.00 13.29 -17.41
CA LEU A 267 -5.14 13.31 -18.60
C LEU A 267 -5.74 14.14 -19.73
N GLU A 268 -7.03 14.01 -20.01
CA GLU A 268 -7.76 14.76 -21.03
C GLU A 268 -7.83 16.25 -20.68
N GLY A 269 -8.20 16.57 -19.43
CA GLY A 269 -8.31 17.95 -18.95
C GLY A 269 -7.01 18.71 -18.84
N SER A 270 -5.88 17.99 -18.70
CA SER A 270 -4.55 18.58 -18.65
C SER A 270 -3.94 18.91 -20.03
N GLY A 271 -4.60 18.48 -21.12
CA GLY A 271 -4.04 18.55 -22.47
C GLY A 271 -2.91 17.55 -22.72
N LEU A 272 -2.55 16.74 -21.73
CA LEU A 272 -1.47 15.75 -21.83
C LEU A 272 -1.80 14.58 -22.76
N ALA A 273 -3.07 14.40 -23.12
CA ALA A 273 -3.52 13.34 -24.03
C ALA A 273 -3.29 13.70 -25.52
N GLN A 274 -3.07 14.96 -25.86
CA GLN A 274 -2.89 15.39 -27.25
C GLN A 274 -1.43 15.26 -27.68
N ASP A 275 -1.20 14.59 -28.83
CA ASP A 275 0.09 14.53 -29.54
C ASP A 275 0.40 15.86 -30.23
N ASP A 276 0.44 16.97 -29.50
CA ASP A 276 0.80 18.26 -30.05
C ASP A 276 2.33 18.44 -30.04
N PRO A 277 2.98 18.57 -31.22
CA PRO A 277 4.43 18.80 -31.30
C PRO A 277 4.88 20.10 -30.60
N GLN A 278 4.00 21.09 -30.46
CA GLN A 278 4.28 22.37 -29.75
C GLN A 278 4.39 22.11 -28.23
N TYR A 279 3.73 21.10 -27.67
CA TYR A 279 3.85 20.74 -26.29
C TYR A 279 5.22 20.15 -25.91
N LYS A 280 6.01 19.74 -26.88
CA LYS A 280 7.41 19.26 -26.67
C LYS A 280 8.38 20.38 -26.31
N THR A 281 8.06 21.65 -26.60
CA THR A 281 9.06 22.76 -26.53
C THR A 281 8.76 23.75 -25.40
N GLU A 282 7.54 23.85 -24.89
CA GLU A 282 7.15 24.92 -23.96
C GLU A 282 6.64 24.37 -22.60
N LEU A 283 7.40 23.48 -21.99
CA LEU A 283 7.16 23.06 -20.61
C LEU A 283 7.80 24.08 -19.64
N THR A 284 7.32 25.31 -19.72
CA THR A 284 7.74 26.39 -18.84
C THR A 284 6.87 26.45 -17.60
N GLY A 285 7.35 25.90 -16.47
CA GLY A 285 6.91 26.31 -15.13
C GLY A 285 5.50 25.90 -14.65
N LYS A 286 4.67 25.24 -15.45
CA LYS A 286 3.33 24.74 -15.07
C LYS A 286 3.28 23.26 -14.72
N GLU A 287 4.33 22.51 -14.96
CA GLU A 287 4.42 21.07 -14.65
C GLU A 287 4.80 20.90 -13.19
N LYS A 288 3.82 21.05 -12.32
CA LYS A 288 4.06 20.96 -10.89
C LYS A 288 3.53 19.65 -10.28
N ASP A 289 2.78 18.84 -11.02
CA ASP A 289 2.21 17.60 -10.48
C ASP A 289 2.95 16.35 -10.99
N VAL A 290 2.85 15.28 -10.21
CA VAL A 290 3.54 14.00 -10.47
C VAL A 290 3.10 13.38 -11.79
N LEU A 291 1.80 13.45 -12.14
CA LEU A 291 1.26 12.87 -13.38
C LEU A 291 1.84 13.55 -14.61
N SER A 292 1.93 14.87 -14.62
CA SER A 292 2.54 15.64 -15.72
C SER A 292 3.99 15.24 -15.94
N VAL A 293 4.79 15.15 -14.86
CA VAL A 293 6.19 14.71 -14.93
C VAL A 293 6.30 13.26 -15.42
N LEU A 294 5.41 12.37 -14.95
CA LEU A 294 5.36 10.97 -15.37
C LEU A 294 5.06 10.85 -16.86
N VAL A 295 4.03 11.55 -17.37
CA VAL A 295 3.64 11.50 -18.78
C VAL A 295 4.78 12.04 -19.66
N LYS A 296 5.43 13.13 -19.25
CA LYS A 296 6.60 13.67 -19.96
C LYS A 296 7.75 12.67 -20.00
N ALA A 297 8.09 12.08 -18.85
CA ALA A 297 9.15 11.07 -18.77
C ALA A 297 8.82 9.85 -19.63
N ASN A 298 7.56 9.43 -19.66
CA ASN A 298 7.09 8.32 -20.49
C ASN A 298 7.25 8.63 -21.99
N ARG A 299 6.88 9.83 -22.44
CA ARG A 299 7.02 10.27 -23.84
C ARG A 299 8.47 10.40 -24.28
N ALA A 300 9.37 10.73 -23.34
CA ALA A 300 10.81 10.85 -23.62
C ALA A 300 11.50 9.49 -23.80
N GLU A 301 10.88 8.39 -23.37
CA GLU A 301 11.42 7.04 -23.51
C GLU A 301 11.27 6.53 -24.95
N HIS A 302 12.15 5.60 -25.34
CA HIS A 302 12.02 4.87 -26.62
C HIS A 302 10.66 4.14 -26.66
N PRO A 303 9.94 4.12 -27.81
CA PRO A 303 8.58 3.56 -27.91
C PRO A 303 8.39 2.18 -27.28
N GLN A 304 9.39 1.29 -27.42
CA GLN A 304 9.38 -0.05 -26.81
C GLN A 304 9.53 -0.06 -25.28
N LYS A 305 9.89 1.06 -24.67
CA LYS A 305 10.08 1.22 -23.22
C LYS A 305 9.02 2.11 -22.57
N GLN A 306 8.16 2.71 -23.37
CA GLN A 306 7.04 3.50 -22.87
C GLN A 306 6.05 2.62 -22.11
N LEU A 307 5.41 3.21 -21.11
CA LEU A 307 4.24 2.63 -20.47
C LEU A 307 3.03 2.82 -21.39
N THR A 308 2.21 1.80 -21.46
CA THR A 308 0.91 1.88 -22.13
C THR A 308 -0.03 2.81 -21.35
N GLU A 309 -1.12 3.26 -21.98
CA GLU A 309 -2.15 4.04 -21.30
C GLU A 309 -2.68 3.32 -20.05
N HIS A 310 -2.97 2.02 -20.17
CA HIS A 310 -3.43 1.20 -19.03
C HIS A 310 -2.43 1.17 -17.88
N GLU A 311 -1.13 1.03 -18.17
CA GLU A 311 -0.09 1.08 -17.16
C GLU A 311 0.02 2.47 -16.51
N VAL A 312 -0.15 3.56 -17.26
CA VAL A 312 -0.18 4.93 -16.71
C VAL A 312 -1.39 5.12 -15.79
N LEU A 313 -2.58 4.71 -16.21
CA LEU A 313 -3.79 4.76 -15.38
C LEU A 313 -3.64 3.93 -14.09
N SER A 314 -2.96 2.80 -14.20
CA SER A 314 -2.63 1.93 -13.05
C SER A 314 -1.70 2.62 -12.04
N GLN A 315 -0.75 3.48 -12.50
CA GLN A 315 0.06 4.28 -11.56
C GLN A 315 -0.80 5.27 -10.77
N VAL A 316 -1.79 5.91 -11.41
CA VAL A 316 -2.67 6.87 -10.72
C VAL A 316 -3.45 6.18 -9.60
N ALA A 317 -4.07 5.02 -9.87
CA ALA A 317 -4.76 4.23 -8.85
C ALA A 317 -3.83 3.85 -7.69
N LEU A 318 -2.60 3.40 -8.00
CA LEU A 318 -1.59 3.09 -6.99
C LEU A 318 -1.22 4.32 -6.15
N LEU A 319 -0.92 5.44 -6.79
CA LEU A 319 -0.42 6.63 -6.11
C LEU A 319 -1.46 7.26 -5.17
N ILE A 320 -2.74 7.27 -5.57
CA ILE A 320 -3.82 7.76 -4.71
C ILE A 320 -3.88 6.94 -3.42
N GLN A 321 -3.94 5.61 -3.53
CA GLN A 321 -4.06 4.73 -2.37
C GLN A 321 -2.79 4.73 -1.52
N ALA A 322 -1.63 4.56 -2.14
CA ALA A 322 -0.37 4.47 -1.43
C ALA A 322 0.03 5.79 -0.75
N GLY A 323 -0.29 6.93 -1.37
CA GLY A 323 0.20 8.23 -0.92
C GLY A 323 -0.51 8.80 0.30
N HIS A 324 -1.80 8.50 0.51
CA HIS A 324 -2.52 9.11 1.64
C HIS A 324 -2.56 8.24 2.89
N HIS A 325 -2.90 6.96 2.78
CA HIS A 325 -3.06 6.09 3.95
C HIS A 325 -1.76 5.89 4.74
N THR A 326 -0.67 5.53 4.05
CA THR A 326 0.62 5.30 4.71
C THR A 326 1.12 6.56 5.42
N THR A 327 0.96 7.72 4.77
CA THR A 327 1.35 9.02 5.34
C THR A 327 0.46 9.38 6.52
N GLY A 328 -0.86 9.21 6.41
CA GLY A 328 -1.81 9.48 7.49
C GLY A 328 -1.54 8.63 8.74
N TYR A 329 -1.31 7.33 8.59
CA TYR A 329 -0.94 6.46 9.71
C TYR A 329 0.43 6.81 10.30
N THR A 330 1.42 7.12 9.48
CA THR A 330 2.74 7.55 9.97
C THR A 330 2.62 8.81 10.82
N LEU A 331 1.87 9.81 10.36
CA LEU A 331 1.60 11.03 11.13
C LEU A 331 0.86 10.73 12.43
N SER A 332 -0.10 9.80 12.42
CA SER A 332 -0.82 9.38 13.63
C SER A 332 0.12 8.78 14.67
N TRP A 333 1.03 7.91 14.24
CA TRP A 333 2.05 7.33 15.12
C TRP A 333 3.04 8.37 15.65
N ILE A 334 3.46 9.32 14.81
CA ILE A 334 4.34 10.43 15.24
C ILE A 334 3.65 11.25 16.33
N LEU A 335 2.39 11.62 16.14
CA LEU A 335 1.63 12.39 17.14
C LEU A 335 1.43 11.58 18.42
N TYR A 336 1.15 10.29 18.33
CA TYR A 336 1.02 9.40 19.47
C TYR A 336 2.33 9.33 20.28
N GLU A 337 3.46 9.12 19.62
CA GLU A 337 4.76 9.07 20.31
C GLU A 337 5.15 10.41 20.93
N LEU A 338 4.92 11.52 20.24
CA LEU A 338 5.16 12.85 20.81
C LEU A 338 4.27 13.14 22.02
N ALA A 339 3.02 12.66 22.02
CA ALA A 339 2.13 12.80 23.16
C ALA A 339 2.60 11.98 24.38
N ARG A 340 3.24 10.82 24.16
CA ARG A 340 3.81 9.98 25.22
C ARG A 340 5.15 10.47 25.75
N HIS A 341 5.88 11.25 24.96
CA HIS A 341 7.23 11.74 25.25
C HIS A 341 7.29 13.28 25.23
N PRO A 342 6.76 13.98 26.27
CA PRO A 342 6.71 15.45 26.31
C PRO A 342 8.10 16.10 26.18
N GLU A 343 9.16 15.45 26.67
CA GLU A 343 10.53 15.91 26.54
C GLU A 343 11.03 15.95 25.09
N ASP A 344 10.62 14.99 24.26
CA ASP A 344 10.97 14.96 22.85
C ASP A 344 10.07 15.94 22.05
N GLN A 345 8.79 16.06 22.43
CA GLN A 345 7.91 17.11 21.89
C GLN A 345 8.51 18.52 22.12
N GLN A 346 9.04 18.79 23.33
CA GLN A 346 9.64 20.08 23.65
C GLN A 346 10.91 20.34 22.81
N LYS A 347 11.75 19.33 22.59
CA LYS A 347 12.94 19.44 21.72
C LYS A 347 12.56 19.79 20.28
N VAL A 348 11.54 19.11 19.73
CA VAL A 348 11.03 19.39 18.37
C VAL A 348 10.48 20.83 18.31
N TYR A 349 9.73 21.24 19.32
CA TYR A 349 9.20 22.59 19.40
C TYR A 349 10.30 23.66 19.44
N ASP A 350 11.33 23.48 20.29
CA ASP A 350 12.45 24.41 20.42
C ASP A 350 13.29 24.49 19.16
N GLU A 351 13.43 23.39 18.42
CA GLU A 351 14.12 23.35 17.14
C GLU A 351 13.36 24.13 16.07
N ILE A 352 12.06 23.88 15.93
CA ILE A 352 11.19 24.61 14.99
C ILE A 352 11.19 26.10 15.32
N ARG A 353 11.11 26.44 16.60
CA ARG A 353 11.13 27.83 17.06
C ARG A 353 12.43 28.54 16.68
N ARG A 354 13.59 27.93 16.89
CA ARG A 354 14.90 28.49 16.49
C ARG A 354 15.00 28.76 14.99
N VAL A 355 14.51 27.84 14.16
CA VAL A 355 14.49 28.06 12.71
C VAL A 355 13.54 29.20 12.36
N ARG A 356 12.36 29.25 12.97
CA ARG A 356 11.36 30.31 12.72
C ARG A 356 11.79 31.70 13.16
N GLU A 357 12.59 31.83 14.21
CA GLU A 357 13.12 33.14 14.67
C GLU A 357 14.01 33.81 13.61
N ASN A 358 14.59 33.02 12.68
CA ASN A 358 15.47 33.49 11.63
C ASN A 358 14.76 33.66 10.26
N VAL A 359 13.47 33.34 10.18
CA VAL A 359 12.71 33.35 8.91
C VAL A 359 11.51 34.28 9.01
N SER A 360 11.42 35.22 8.06
CA SER A 360 10.24 36.09 7.92
C SER A 360 9.24 35.44 6.97
N GLY A 361 8.11 34.96 7.49
CA GLY A 361 7.03 34.36 6.68
C GLY A 361 6.91 32.84 6.78
N ALA A 362 6.49 32.18 5.69
CA ALA A 362 6.39 30.72 5.62
C ALA A 362 7.78 30.10 5.48
N LEU A 363 7.97 28.93 6.13
CA LEU A 363 9.22 28.18 5.98
C LEU A 363 9.37 27.67 4.55
N THR A 364 10.57 27.79 3.98
CA THR A 364 10.93 27.23 2.69
C THR A 364 11.39 25.78 2.81
N ALA A 365 11.60 25.10 1.69
CA ALA A 365 12.13 23.74 1.70
C ALA A 365 13.55 23.67 2.28
N GLU A 366 14.35 24.72 2.06
CA GLU A 366 15.70 24.87 2.62
C GLU A 366 15.65 25.06 4.14
N ASP A 367 14.68 25.80 4.66
CA ASP A 367 14.49 25.97 6.12
C ASP A 367 14.17 24.62 6.79
N TYR A 368 13.42 23.74 6.13
CA TYR A 368 13.18 22.38 6.62
C TYR A 368 14.44 21.50 6.62
N ASP A 369 15.40 21.73 5.73
CA ASP A 369 16.68 21.02 5.75
C ASP A 369 17.55 21.44 6.97
N HIS A 370 17.34 22.63 7.52
CA HIS A 370 17.99 23.14 8.74
C HIS A 370 17.33 22.64 10.03
N LEU A 371 16.15 22.04 9.98
CA LEU A 371 15.61 21.26 11.08
C LEU A 371 16.49 20.02 11.20
N GLY A 372 17.36 20.02 12.21
CA GLY A 372 18.47 19.10 12.36
C GLY A 372 18.12 17.64 12.17
N ASN A 373 19.08 16.85 11.84
CA ASN A 373 18.96 15.46 11.36
C ASN A 373 17.90 14.63 12.08
N GLY A 374 16.62 14.93 11.78
CA GLY A 374 15.53 13.99 11.97
C GLY A 374 15.13 13.68 13.41
N TRP A 375 14.98 14.68 14.30
CA TRP A 375 14.33 14.42 15.60
C TRP A 375 13.00 13.71 15.41
N LEU A 376 12.17 14.08 14.43
CA LEU A 376 10.94 13.37 14.08
C LEU A 376 11.21 11.92 13.63
N GLY A 377 12.21 11.70 12.78
CA GLY A 377 12.62 10.36 12.37
C GLY A 377 13.34 9.61 13.50
N PHE A 378 14.10 10.32 14.35
CA PHE A 378 14.84 9.73 15.47
C PHE A 378 13.92 9.30 16.62
N CYS A 379 12.88 10.05 16.96
CA CYS A 379 11.89 9.66 17.97
C CYS A 379 11.16 8.38 17.56
N VAL A 380 10.71 8.27 16.30
CA VAL A 380 10.08 7.07 15.77
C VAL A 380 11.05 5.88 15.75
N LEU A 381 12.30 6.08 15.30
CA LEU A 381 13.33 5.04 15.24
C LEU A 381 13.83 4.62 16.63
N LYS A 382 13.86 5.52 17.61
CA LYS A 382 14.31 5.23 18.99
C LYS A 382 13.32 4.30 19.70
N GLU A 383 12.03 4.49 19.51
CA GLU A 383 11.03 3.59 20.08
C GLU A 383 10.96 2.24 19.34
N LEU A 384 11.08 2.22 18.02
CA LEU A 384 11.22 0.96 17.26
C LEU A 384 12.47 0.15 17.67
N LYS A 385 13.54 0.80 18.17
CA LYS A 385 14.73 0.10 18.70
C LYS A 385 14.58 -0.39 20.13
N LYS A 386 13.66 0.13 20.94
CA LYS A 386 13.40 -0.35 22.30
C LYS A 386 12.45 -1.56 22.34
N THR A 387 11.71 -1.80 21.25
CA THR A 387 10.80 -2.93 21.10
C THR A 387 11.45 -4.14 20.40
N ASN A 388 12.75 -4.10 20.14
CA ASN A 388 13.55 -5.22 19.61
C ASN A 388 14.54 -5.73 20.65
#